data_949bc7d3d86aec7da9c05641d685386d
#
_entry.id   949bc7d3d86aec7da9c05641d685386d
#
_cell.length_a   1.000
_cell.length_b   1.000
_cell.length_c   1.000
_cell.angle_alpha   90.00
_cell.angle_beta   90.00
_cell.angle_gamma   90.00
#
_symmetry.space_group_name_H-M   'P 1'
#
loop_
_entity.id
_entity.type
_entity.pdbx_description
1 polymer ?
#
loop_
_entity_poly.entity_id
_entity_poly.type
_entity_poly.pdbx_seq_one_letter_code
_entity_poly.pdbx_strand_id
1 'polypeptide(L)'
;PNHARSWAKVMQAHGFSMTPEEAYMHEGRTGDDTINIISKREGRDVGTEERKKIYQEKTEVFNLCPVISPMEGSAELLHKVMEDGLFAMLVTGSGQPSLLERLNNDFPDSFIRERMITSFDVKMGKPNPEPYLTALEKGGLKPFETIVIENAPLGVEAAHTAGLFTIAVNTGPLPDSVLLDAGANILY
;
A
#
# COMPACT_ATOMS: atom_id res chain seq x y z
N PRO A 1 -10.58 -5.11 -2.37
CA PRO A 1 -11.11 -6.38 -2.91
C PRO A 1 -10.36 -6.85 -4.17
N ASN A 2 -10.10 -5.96 -5.15
CA ASN A 2 -9.48 -6.36 -6.42
C ASN A 2 -8.04 -6.87 -6.25
N HIS A 3 -7.22 -6.22 -5.42
CA HIS A 3 -5.87 -6.68 -5.10
C HIS A 3 -5.90 -8.06 -4.45
N ALA A 4 -6.76 -8.28 -3.45
CA ALA A 4 -6.86 -9.55 -2.75
C ALA A 4 -7.25 -10.71 -3.69
N ARG A 5 -8.26 -10.48 -4.55
CA ARG A 5 -8.67 -11.48 -5.55
C ARG A 5 -7.58 -11.78 -6.57
N SER A 6 -6.89 -10.74 -7.06
CA SER A 6 -5.82 -10.91 -8.05
C SER A 6 -4.63 -11.67 -7.46
N TRP A 7 -4.24 -11.35 -6.24
CA TRP A 7 -3.19 -12.07 -5.53
C TRP A 7 -3.54 -13.55 -5.32
N ALA A 8 -4.71 -13.83 -4.70
CA ALA A 8 -5.12 -15.20 -4.46
C ALA A 8 -5.17 -16.01 -5.76
N LYS A 9 -5.77 -15.46 -6.84
CA LYS A 9 -5.88 -16.14 -8.13
C LYS A 9 -4.51 -16.48 -8.72
N VAL A 10 -3.58 -15.52 -8.77
CA VAL A 10 -2.28 -15.74 -9.42
C VAL A 10 -1.37 -16.63 -8.58
N MET A 11 -1.33 -16.41 -7.26
CA MET A 11 -0.53 -17.27 -6.38
C MET A 11 -0.99 -18.73 -6.44
N GLN A 12 -2.30 -18.97 -6.44
CA GLN A 12 -2.87 -20.32 -6.61
C GLN A 12 -2.54 -20.94 -7.98
N ALA A 13 -2.54 -20.15 -9.06
CA ALA A 13 -2.14 -20.63 -10.39
C ALA A 13 -0.67 -21.06 -10.45
N HIS A 14 0.18 -20.47 -9.61
CA HIS A 14 1.59 -20.87 -9.44
C HIS A 14 1.81 -21.93 -8.36
N GLY A 15 0.72 -22.49 -7.80
CA GLY A 15 0.75 -23.59 -6.83
C GLY A 15 1.09 -23.12 -5.41
N PHE A 16 0.86 -21.86 -5.08
CA PHE A 16 1.00 -21.32 -3.72
C PHE A 16 -0.37 -21.21 -3.04
N SER A 17 -0.41 -21.51 -1.75
CA SER A 17 -1.60 -21.31 -0.94
C SER A 17 -1.71 -19.84 -0.52
N MET A 18 -2.73 -19.16 -1.00
CA MET A 18 -3.06 -17.80 -0.59
C MET A 18 -4.55 -17.58 -0.70
N THR A 19 -5.17 -17.16 0.40
CA THR A 19 -6.59 -16.77 0.42
C THR A 19 -6.75 -15.27 0.16
N PRO A 20 -7.95 -14.81 -0.27
CA PRO A 20 -8.21 -13.37 -0.37
C PRO A 20 -8.04 -12.63 0.97
N GLU A 21 -8.41 -13.26 2.09
CA GLU A 21 -8.27 -12.70 3.43
C GLU A 21 -6.79 -12.53 3.80
N GLU A 22 -5.97 -13.53 3.50
CA GLU A 22 -4.52 -13.45 3.71
C GLU A 22 -3.89 -12.33 2.89
N ALA A 23 -4.38 -12.09 1.67
CA ALA A 23 -3.86 -11.02 0.84
C ALA A 23 -4.01 -9.62 1.49
N TYR A 24 -5.04 -9.40 2.30
CA TYR A 24 -5.18 -8.15 3.06
C TYR A 24 -4.07 -7.97 4.11
N MET A 25 -3.59 -9.05 4.71
CA MET A 25 -2.44 -9.01 5.65
C MET A 25 -1.12 -8.65 4.97
N HIS A 26 -1.05 -8.78 3.65
CA HIS A 26 0.12 -8.41 2.84
C HIS A 26 -0.03 -7.06 2.14
N GLU A 27 -1.15 -6.35 2.32
CA GLU A 27 -1.32 -5.01 1.73
C GLU A 27 -0.25 -4.04 2.26
N GLY A 28 0.27 -3.22 1.35
CA GLY A 28 1.36 -2.29 1.64
C GLY A 28 2.76 -2.81 1.29
N ARG A 29 2.96 -4.14 1.18
CA ARG A 29 4.22 -4.72 0.72
C ARG A 29 4.47 -4.43 -0.76
N THR A 30 5.73 -4.52 -1.16
CA THR A 30 6.06 -4.63 -2.58
C THR A 30 5.60 -5.98 -3.14
N GLY A 31 5.37 -6.05 -4.45
CA GLY A 31 4.97 -7.32 -5.07
C GLY A 31 6.05 -8.40 -4.95
N ASP A 32 7.32 -8.01 -5.06
CA ASP A 32 8.46 -8.92 -4.93
C ASP A 32 8.53 -9.53 -3.51
N ASP A 33 8.37 -8.70 -2.48
CA ASP A 33 8.38 -9.15 -1.08
C ASP A 33 7.21 -10.11 -0.79
N THR A 34 6.01 -9.80 -1.29
CA THR A 34 4.84 -10.65 -1.11
C THR A 34 5.10 -12.05 -1.66
N ILE A 35 5.58 -12.15 -2.90
CA ILE A 35 5.87 -13.44 -3.54
C ILE A 35 6.99 -14.17 -2.79
N ASN A 36 8.06 -13.47 -2.42
CA ASN A 36 9.19 -14.04 -1.71
C ASN A 36 8.79 -14.62 -0.34
N ILE A 37 7.94 -13.93 0.41
CA ILE A 37 7.48 -14.39 1.72
C ILE A 37 6.59 -15.63 1.59
N ILE A 38 5.61 -15.60 0.68
CA ILE A 38 4.70 -16.73 0.48
C ILE A 38 5.47 -17.96 -0.03
N SER A 39 6.38 -17.79 -1.00
CA SER A 39 7.16 -18.90 -1.53
C SER A 39 8.07 -19.52 -0.48
N LYS A 40 8.75 -18.72 0.33
CA LYS A 40 9.59 -19.22 1.44
C LYS A 40 8.80 -19.94 2.52
N ARG A 41 7.61 -19.46 2.87
CA ARG A 41 6.71 -20.13 3.79
C ARG A 41 6.40 -21.56 3.34
N GLU A 42 6.29 -21.77 2.03
CA GLU A 42 6.01 -23.10 1.45
C GLU A 42 7.28 -23.88 1.06
N GLY A 43 8.45 -23.44 1.52
CA GLY A 43 9.72 -24.11 1.28
C GLY A 43 10.21 -24.04 -0.17
N ARG A 44 9.70 -23.09 -0.96
CA ARG A 44 10.08 -22.88 -2.35
C ARG A 44 10.96 -21.62 -2.48
N ASP A 45 12.03 -21.75 -3.22
CA ASP A 45 12.88 -20.61 -3.59
C ASP A 45 12.52 -20.15 -5.01
N VAL A 46 11.92 -18.98 -5.12
CA VAL A 46 11.49 -18.40 -6.40
C VAL A 46 12.49 -17.30 -6.80
N GLY A 47 13.15 -17.52 -7.92
CA GLY A 47 14.15 -16.59 -8.45
C GLY A 47 13.54 -15.23 -8.85
N THR A 48 14.38 -14.21 -8.95
CA THR A 48 13.96 -12.82 -9.24
C THR A 48 13.14 -12.70 -10.52
N GLU A 49 13.53 -13.39 -11.59
CA GLU A 49 12.81 -13.33 -12.88
C GLU A 49 11.43 -13.99 -12.80
N GLU A 50 11.31 -15.08 -12.07
CA GLU A 50 10.02 -15.74 -11.85
C GLU A 50 9.11 -14.86 -10.98
N ARG A 51 9.64 -14.21 -9.93
CA ARG A 51 8.87 -13.25 -9.13
C ARG A 51 8.33 -12.08 -9.97
N LYS A 52 9.16 -11.54 -10.87
CA LYS A 52 8.72 -10.51 -11.83
C LYS A 52 7.56 -11.00 -12.69
N LYS A 53 7.66 -12.21 -13.22
CA LYS A 53 6.61 -12.82 -14.04
C LYS A 53 5.30 -12.98 -13.26
N ILE A 54 5.36 -13.54 -12.05
CA ILE A 54 4.18 -13.69 -11.17
C ILE A 54 3.55 -12.33 -10.89
N TYR A 55 4.36 -11.31 -10.60
CA TYR A 55 3.85 -9.97 -10.35
C TYR A 55 3.23 -9.32 -11.59
N GLN A 56 3.81 -9.55 -12.76
CA GLN A 56 3.22 -9.11 -14.03
C GLN A 56 1.85 -9.76 -14.27
N GLU A 57 1.74 -11.07 -14.12
CA GLU A 57 0.47 -11.79 -14.25
C GLU A 57 -0.58 -11.29 -13.25
N LYS A 58 -0.17 -11.01 -12.00
CA LYS A 58 -1.04 -10.39 -11.00
C LYS A 58 -1.53 -9.02 -11.46
N THR A 59 -0.67 -8.23 -12.07
CA THR A 59 -1.02 -6.91 -12.61
C THR A 59 -2.04 -7.02 -13.75
N GLU A 60 -1.83 -7.98 -14.66
CA GLU A 60 -2.76 -8.25 -15.76
C GLU A 60 -4.15 -8.67 -15.23
N VAL A 61 -4.19 -9.59 -14.26
CA VAL A 61 -5.46 -9.99 -13.60
C VAL A 61 -6.11 -8.80 -12.90
N PHE A 62 -5.34 -7.95 -12.23
CA PHE A 62 -5.86 -6.76 -11.57
C PHE A 62 -6.48 -5.77 -12.57
N ASN A 63 -5.85 -5.56 -13.71
CA ASN A 63 -6.32 -4.64 -14.74
C ASN A 63 -7.62 -5.13 -15.42
N LEU A 64 -7.94 -6.41 -15.33
CA LEU A 64 -9.21 -6.97 -15.78
C LEU A 64 -10.34 -6.83 -14.75
N CYS A 65 -10.03 -6.42 -13.52
CA CYS A 65 -11.05 -6.21 -12.49
C CYS A 65 -11.89 -4.96 -12.78
N PRO A 66 -13.16 -4.95 -12.34
CA PRO A 66 -13.99 -3.76 -12.45
C PRO A 66 -13.32 -2.54 -11.78
N VAL A 67 -13.46 -1.39 -12.41
CA VAL A 67 -13.03 -0.12 -11.80
C VAL A 67 -13.93 0.15 -10.59
N ILE A 68 -13.32 0.44 -9.46
CA ILE A 68 -14.01 0.85 -8.23
C ILE A 68 -13.85 2.36 -8.06
N SER A 69 -14.91 3.01 -7.60
CA SER A 69 -14.87 4.44 -7.28
C SER A 69 -13.93 4.71 -6.10
N PRO A 70 -13.38 5.92 -5.98
CA PRO A 70 -12.75 6.38 -4.76
C PRO A 70 -13.64 6.16 -3.55
N MET A 71 -13.03 6.02 -2.39
CA MET A 71 -13.76 5.90 -1.14
C MET A 71 -14.51 7.19 -0.83
N GLU A 72 -15.76 7.06 -0.34
CA GLU A 72 -16.57 8.20 0.06
C GLU A 72 -15.80 9.08 1.06
N GLY A 73 -15.86 10.38 0.88
CA GLY A 73 -15.15 11.36 1.69
C GLY A 73 -13.66 11.54 1.37
N SER A 74 -13.05 10.66 0.55
CA SER A 74 -11.61 10.75 0.28
C SER A 74 -11.22 12.00 -0.54
N ALA A 75 -12.03 12.35 -1.52
CA ALA A 75 -11.80 13.55 -2.34
C ALA A 75 -12.02 14.83 -1.52
N GLU A 76 -13.07 14.89 -0.71
CA GLU A 76 -13.39 16.00 0.17
C GLU A 76 -12.29 16.22 1.22
N LEU A 77 -11.80 15.12 1.83
CA LEU A 77 -10.71 15.20 2.79
C LEU A 77 -9.44 15.75 2.13
N LEU A 78 -9.08 15.23 0.96
CA LEU A 78 -7.87 15.67 0.26
C LEU A 78 -8.00 17.14 -0.17
N HIS A 79 -9.16 17.54 -0.66
CA HIS A 79 -9.43 18.94 -1.00
C HIS A 79 -9.28 19.85 0.22
N LYS A 80 -9.85 19.46 1.37
CA LYS A 80 -9.73 20.20 2.62
C LYS A 80 -8.29 20.32 3.10
N VAL A 81 -7.52 19.24 3.01
CA VAL A 81 -6.07 19.23 3.33
C VAL A 81 -5.32 20.26 2.48
N MET A 82 -5.64 20.32 1.18
CA MET A 82 -4.99 21.26 0.26
C MET A 82 -5.45 22.73 0.48
N GLU A 83 -6.74 22.96 0.73
CA GLU A 83 -7.28 24.29 1.06
C GLU A 83 -6.66 24.87 2.34
N ASP A 84 -6.42 24.02 3.34
CA ASP A 84 -5.77 24.43 4.60
C ASP A 84 -4.25 24.64 4.43
N GLY A 85 -3.73 24.52 3.20
CA GLY A 85 -2.31 24.73 2.90
C GLY A 85 -1.40 23.60 3.41
N LEU A 86 -1.96 22.44 3.74
CA LEU A 86 -1.19 21.30 4.19
C LEU A 86 -0.55 20.58 2.99
N PHE A 87 0.56 19.90 3.27
CA PHE A 87 1.33 19.18 2.27
C PHE A 87 0.94 17.69 2.26
N ALA A 88 0.37 17.22 1.15
CA ALA A 88 -0.02 15.82 0.99
C ALA A 88 1.04 15.04 0.19
N MET A 89 1.38 13.84 0.66
CA MET A 89 2.24 12.87 -0.03
C MET A 89 1.55 11.51 -0.15
N LEU A 90 1.76 10.85 -1.28
CA LEU A 90 1.34 9.45 -1.47
C LEU A 90 2.51 8.52 -1.16
N VAL A 91 2.28 7.52 -0.28
CA VAL A 91 3.25 6.47 0.04
C VAL A 91 2.63 5.11 -0.24
N THR A 92 3.03 4.47 -1.33
CA THR A 92 2.46 3.20 -1.79
C THR A 92 3.52 2.14 -2.05
N GLY A 93 3.22 0.88 -1.69
CA GLY A 93 4.03 -0.29 -2.08
C GLY A 93 3.87 -0.68 -3.55
N SER A 94 2.98 -0.04 -4.30
CA SER A 94 2.77 -0.32 -5.71
C SER A 94 3.68 0.53 -6.59
N GLY A 95 4.19 -0.08 -7.66
CA GLY A 95 4.85 0.61 -8.77
C GLY A 95 4.07 0.47 -10.09
N GLN A 96 2.79 0.07 -10.04
CA GLN A 96 1.99 -0.18 -11.24
C GLN A 96 1.62 1.14 -11.94
N PRO A 97 2.04 1.38 -13.20
CA PRO A 97 1.70 2.61 -13.92
C PRO A 97 0.19 2.86 -14.01
N SER A 98 -0.60 1.81 -14.26
CA SER A 98 -2.06 1.89 -14.35
C SER A 98 -2.73 2.37 -13.04
N LEU A 99 -2.13 2.08 -11.88
CA LEU A 99 -2.63 2.57 -10.60
C LEU A 99 -2.32 4.06 -10.41
N LEU A 100 -1.11 4.48 -10.77
CA LEU A 100 -0.69 5.89 -10.68
C LEU A 100 -1.50 6.77 -11.65
N GLU A 101 -1.72 6.29 -12.87
CA GLU A 101 -2.56 6.95 -13.86
C GLU A 101 -4.01 7.10 -13.37
N ARG A 102 -4.55 6.06 -12.75
CA ARG A 102 -5.88 6.10 -12.15
C ARG A 102 -5.97 7.07 -10.97
N LEU A 103 -4.97 7.10 -10.08
CA LEU A 103 -4.93 8.07 -9.00
C LEU A 103 -4.97 9.51 -9.49
N ASN A 104 -4.27 9.78 -10.61
CA ASN A 104 -4.31 11.11 -11.22
C ASN A 104 -5.67 11.44 -11.85
N ASN A 105 -6.39 10.44 -12.36
CA ASN A 105 -7.75 10.63 -12.87
C ASN A 105 -8.78 10.83 -11.75
N ASP A 106 -8.65 10.07 -10.66
CA ASP A 106 -9.58 10.12 -9.51
C ASP A 106 -9.34 11.37 -8.63
N PHE A 107 -8.08 11.84 -8.56
CA PHE A 107 -7.66 13.00 -7.73
C PHE A 107 -6.73 13.92 -8.54
N PRO A 108 -7.28 14.67 -9.51
CA PRO A 108 -6.47 15.53 -10.39
C PRO A 108 -5.60 16.50 -9.59
N ASP A 109 -4.35 16.65 -10.01
CA ASP A 109 -3.37 17.58 -9.45
C ASP A 109 -2.98 17.37 -7.97
N SER A 110 -3.60 16.38 -7.31
CA SER A 110 -3.35 16.12 -5.88
C SER A 110 -2.04 15.36 -5.64
N PHE A 111 -1.69 14.44 -6.53
CA PHE A 111 -0.51 13.59 -6.41
C PHE A 111 0.41 13.72 -7.62
N ILE A 112 1.37 14.63 -7.55
CA ILE A 112 2.46 14.75 -8.54
C ILE A 112 3.61 13.82 -8.15
N ARG A 113 4.45 13.45 -9.12
CA ARG A 113 5.56 12.50 -8.91
C ARG A 113 6.52 12.92 -7.79
N GLU A 114 6.72 14.22 -7.64
CA GLU A 114 7.54 14.80 -6.59
C GLU A 114 7.00 14.57 -5.19
N ARG A 115 5.70 14.29 -5.07
CA ARG A 115 4.99 14.02 -3.81
C ARG A 115 4.58 12.55 -3.66
N MET A 116 5.24 11.65 -4.39
CA MET A 116 4.99 10.22 -4.32
C MET A 116 6.22 9.45 -3.87
N ILE A 117 6.00 8.42 -3.06
CA ILE A 117 6.92 7.33 -2.78
C ILE A 117 6.24 6.04 -3.23
N THR A 118 6.90 5.32 -4.11
CA THR A 118 6.44 4.07 -4.72
C THR A 118 7.44 2.95 -4.45
N SER A 119 7.14 1.72 -4.91
CA SER A 119 8.09 0.60 -4.82
C SER A 119 9.43 0.86 -5.54
N PHE A 120 9.51 1.85 -6.43
CA PHE A 120 10.74 2.20 -7.13
C PHE A 120 11.66 3.15 -6.35
N ASP A 121 11.13 3.77 -5.29
CA ASP A 121 11.84 4.79 -4.51
C ASP A 121 12.51 4.21 -3.25
N VAL A 122 12.25 2.94 -2.93
CA VAL A 122 12.68 2.28 -1.70
C VAL A 122 13.29 0.90 -1.98
N LYS A 123 14.16 0.47 -1.10
CA LYS A 123 14.74 -0.89 -1.13
C LYS A 123 13.87 -1.88 -0.34
N MET A 124 13.30 -1.41 0.75
CA MET A 124 12.47 -2.20 1.65
C MET A 124 11.05 -1.63 1.68
N GLY A 125 10.06 -2.46 1.34
CA GLY A 125 8.64 -2.10 1.44
C GLY A 125 8.11 -2.18 2.88
N LYS A 126 6.89 -1.70 3.10
CA LYS A 126 6.16 -1.88 4.36
C LYS A 126 6.14 -3.37 4.77
N PRO A 127 6.34 -3.73 6.03
CA PRO A 127 6.28 -2.91 7.24
C PRO A 127 7.59 -2.19 7.61
N ASN A 128 8.63 -2.23 6.75
CA ASN A 128 9.82 -1.43 7.01
C ASN A 128 9.44 0.07 6.99
N PRO A 129 9.99 0.90 7.90
CA PRO A 129 9.69 2.32 7.95
C PRO A 129 10.28 3.12 6.77
N GLU A 130 11.17 2.53 5.96
CA GLU A 130 11.88 3.22 4.87
C GLU A 130 10.94 4.04 3.96
N PRO A 131 9.76 3.56 3.51
CA PRO A 131 8.89 4.36 2.65
C PRO A 131 8.43 5.67 3.30
N TYR A 132 8.15 5.65 4.59
CA TYR A 132 7.74 6.86 5.33
C TYR A 132 8.93 7.76 5.65
N LEU A 133 10.07 7.18 6.04
CA LEU A 133 11.30 7.96 6.26
C LEU A 133 11.76 8.66 4.97
N THR A 134 11.67 7.97 3.83
CA THR A 134 11.95 8.56 2.50
C THR A 134 10.95 9.67 2.16
N ALA A 135 9.67 9.51 2.54
CA ALA A 135 8.67 10.56 2.35
C ALA A 135 9.00 11.80 3.20
N LEU A 136 9.35 11.62 4.47
CA LEU A 136 9.78 12.72 5.35
C LEU A 136 10.98 13.46 4.79
N GLU A 137 12.03 12.73 4.37
CA GLU A 137 13.22 13.31 3.77
C GLU A 137 12.89 14.10 2.50
N LYS A 138 12.14 13.50 1.58
CA LYS A 138 11.74 14.12 0.32
C LYS A 138 10.87 15.35 0.52
N GLY A 139 9.98 15.35 1.53
CA GLY A 139 9.12 16.48 1.89
C GLY A 139 9.81 17.53 2.76
N GLY A 140 11.01 17.26 3.30
CA GLY A 140 11.66 18.11 4.28
C GLY A 140 10.88 18.22 5.59
N LEU A 141 10.13 17.17 5.96
CA LEU A 141 9.19 17.12 7.09
C LEU A 141 9.79 16.38 8.28
N LYS A 142 9.28 16.69 9.47
CA LYS A 142 9.62 16.00 10.71
C LYS A 142 8.46 15.09 11.17
N PRO A 143 8.73 14.01 11.90
CA PRO A 143 7.69 13.10 12.36
C PRO A 143 6.55 13.80 13.12
N PHE A 144 6.85 14.76 14.00
CA PHE A 144 5.84 15.47 14.79
C PHE A 144 5.00 16.50 14.00
N GLU A 145 5.35 16.76 12.73
CA GLU A 145 4.63 17.63 11.79
C GLU A 145 3.76 16.82 10.83
N THR A 146 3.80 15.48 10.93
CA THR A 146 3.24 14.59 9.92
C THR A 146 2.20 13.65 10.53
N ILE A 147 1.09 13.50 9.83
CA ILE A 147 0.05 12.52 10.12
C ILE A 147 -0.02 11.54 8.96
N VAL A 148 -0.11 10.25 9.26
CA VAL A 148 -0.34 9.20 8.26
C VAL A 148 -1.80 8.78 8.32
N ILE A 149 -2.43 8.63 7.15
CA ILE A 149 -3.74 7.99 6.99
C ILE A 149 -3.48 6.67 6.25
N GLU A 150 -3.83 5.57 6.86
CA GLU A 150 -3.56 4.22 6.38
C GLU A 150 -4.74 3.28 6.58
N ASN A 151 -4.83 2.24 5.72
CA ASN A 151 -5.86 1.21 5.84
C ASN A 151 -5.29 -0.20 5.96
N ALA A 152 -3.99 -0.36 5.80
CA ALA A 152 -3.32 -1.66 5.77
C ALA A 152 -2.47 -1.87 7.03
N PRO A 153 -2.52 -3.05 7.69
CA PRO A 153 -1.76 -3.30 8.92
C PRO A 153 -0.26 -3.03 8.77
N LEU A 154 0.33 -3.47 7.67
CA LEU A 154 1.77 -3.26 7.42
C LEU A 154 2.13 -1.80 7.16
N GLY A 155 1.16 -1.02 6.65
CA GLY A 155 1.33 0.41 6.49
C GLY A 155 1.29 1.14 7.82
N VAL A 156 0.36 0.75 8.70
CA VAL A 156 0.26 1.25 10.08
C VAL A 156 1.54 0.93 10.86
N GLU A 157 2.02 -0.32 10.81
CA GLU A 157 3.26 -0.77 11.46
C GLU A 157 4.48 0.03 10.98
N ALA A 158 4.59 0.25 9.66
CA ALA A 158 5.68 1.04 9.07
C ALA A 158 5.65 2.50 9.55
N ALA A 159 4.46 3.12 9.58
CA ALA A 159 4.27 4.49 10.03
C ALA A 159 4.56 4.64 11.54
N HIS A 160 4.05 3.71 12.34
CA HIS A 160 4.33 3.65 13.78
C HIS A 160 5.84 3.51 14.05
N THR A 161 6.52 2.59 13.35
CA THR A 161 7.97 2.39 13.46
C THR A 161 8.77 3.61 13.02
N ALA A 162 8.25 4.38 12.06
CA ALA A 162 8.85 5.66 11.66
C ALA A 162 8.58 6.81 12.68
N GLY A 163 7.82 6.55 13.75
CA GLY A 163 7.48 7.54 14.78
C GLY A 163 6.40 8.53 14.37
N LEU A 164 5.53 8.13 13.44
CA LEU A 164 4.48 8.99 12.89
C LEU A 164 3.14 8.77 13.59
N PHE A 165 2.40 9.85 13.80
CA PHE A 165 1.02 9.76 14.24
C PHE A 165 0.17 9.16 13.12
N THR A 166 -0.49 8.04 13.42
CA THR A 166 -1.18 7.24 12.41
C THR A 166 -2.67 7.13 12.71
N ILE A 167 -3.47 7.56 11.74
CA ILE A 167 -4.92 7.38 11.70
C ILE A 167 -5.18 6.17 10.78
N ALA A 168 -5.73 5.10 11.32
CA ALA A 168 -6.17 3.98 10.53
C ALA A 168 -7.63 4.13 10.11
N VAL A 169 -7.94 3.74 8.87
CA VAL A 169 -9.31 3.69 8.36
C VAL A 169 -9.59 2.25 7.92
N ASN A 170 -10.45 1.54 8.64
CA ASN A 170 -10.74 0.15 8.31
C ASN A 170 -11.65 0.05 7.09
N THR A 171 -11.06 -0.20 5.94
CA THR A 171 -11.75 -0.33 4.63
C THR A 171 -11.87 -1.76 4.15
N GLY A 172 -11.43 -2.72 4.96
CA GLY A 172 -11.34 -4.12 4.60
C GLY A 172 -12.11 -5.06 5.56
N PRO A 173 -11.97 -6.37 5.35
CA PRO A 173 -12.62 -7.38 6.17
C PRO A 173 -11.86 -7.71 7.46
N LEU A 174 -10.70 -7.10 7.71
CA LEU A 174 -9.90 -7.40 8.89
C LEU A 174 -10.56 -6.84 10.15
N PRO A 175 -10.44 -7.53 11.30
CA PRO A 175 -10.87 -6.97 12.57
C PRO A 175 -10.12 -5.67 12.92
N ASP A 176 -10.79 -4.74 13.55
CA ASP A 176 -10.23 -3.46 14.00
C ASP A 176 -8.97 -3.62 14.85
N SER A 177 -8.93 -4.68 15.69
CA SER A 177 -7.79 -5.00 16.53
C SER A 177 -6.49 -5.16 15.75
N VAL A 178 -6.54 -5.65 14.49
CA VAL A 178 -5.35 -5.83 13.66
C VAL A 178 -4.68 -4.49 13.34
N LEU A 179 -5.45 -3.45 13.10
CA LEU A 179 -4.92 -2.11 12.85
C LEU A 179 -4.45 -1.43 14.14
N LEU A 180 -5.17 -1.63 15.24
CA LEU A 180 -4.77 -1.13 16.56
C LEU A 180 -3.48 -1.79 17.05
N ASP A 181 -3.38 -3.12 16.94
CA ASP A 181 -2.20 -3.90 17.32
C ASP A 181 -0.97 -3.53 16.46
N ALA A 182 -1.19 -3.11 15.22
CA ALA A 182 -0.15 -2.58 14.34
C ALA A 182 0.36 -1.18 14.76
N GLY A 183 -0.29 -0.51 15.71
CA GLY A 183 0.15 0.75 16.29
C GLY A 183 -0.61 1.99 15.82
N ALA A 184 -1.83 1.85 15.32
CA ALA A 184 -2.67 3.00 15.00
C ALA A 184 -3.00 3.82 16.26
N ASN A 185 -2.89 5.14 16.17
CA ASN A 185 -3.24 6.05 17.25
C ASN A 185 -4.75 6.33 17.31
N ILE A 186 -5.39 6.37 16.14
CA ILE A 186 -6.84 6.53 16.00
C ILE A 186 -7.32 5.56 14.92
N LEU A 187 -8.53 5.03 15.10
CA LEU A 187 -9.19 4.13 14.15
C LEU A 187 -10.59 4.64 13.80
N TYR A 188 -10.91 4.60 12.51
CA TYR A 188 -12.23 4.88 11.96
C TYR A 188 -12.72 3.71 11.09
#